data_b6bea3bf1ed361ac1e4d2b8d70326951
#
_entry.id   b6bea3bf1ed361ac1e4d2b8d70326951
#
_cell.length_a   1.000
_cell.length_b   1.000
_cell.length_c   1.000
_cell.angle_alpha   90.00
_cell.angle_beta   90.00
_cell.angle_gamma   90.00
#
_symmetry.space_group_name_H-M   'P 1'
#
loop_
_entity.id
_entity.type
_entity.pdbx_description
1 polymer ?
#
loop_
_entity_poly.entity_id
_entity_poly.type
_entity_poly.pdbx_seq_one_letter_code
_entity_poly.pdbx_strand_id
1 'polypeptide(L)' 'MAGYHVPPLERLVDKFESLPGVGHKSAQRIAYAVLNMDKADAESFAQAIIDAHEQIHYCSV' A
#
# COMPACT_ATOMS: atom_id res chain seq x y z
N MET A 1 -16.40 17.90 -4.24
CA MET A 1 -16.18 17.49 -4.32
C MET A 1 -16.12 16.36 -4.02
N ALA A 2 -16.46 16.01 -4.57
CA ALA A 2 -16.50 14.80 -4.34
C ALA A 2 -15.45 14.25 -3.71
N GLY A 3 -14.68 14.79 -3.65
CA GLY A 3 -13.65 14.27 -3.21
C GLY A 3 -13.68 13.66 -2.04
N TYR A 4 -14.56 13.76 -1.41
CA TYR A 4 -14.35 13.33 -0.25
C TYR A 4 -14.56 12.02 -0.05
N HIS A 5 -14.91 11.30 -0.84
CA HIS A 5 -14.95 10.16 -0.34
C HIS A 5 -13.79 9.53 -0.40
N VAL A 6 -12.85 9.95 -0.11
CA VAL A 6 -11.76 9.28 0.23
C VAL A 6 -11.11 8.66 -0.90
N PRO A 7 -10.83 9.35 -1.93
CA PRO A 7 -10.05 8.86 -3.03
C PRO A 7 -8.70 8.26 -2.62
N PRO A 8 -8.00 8.84 -1.62
CA PRO A 8 -6.76 8.21 -1.19
C PRO A 8 -6.94 6.81 -0.64
N LEU A 9 -8.01 6.58 0.07
CA LEU A 9 -8.25 5.24 0.58
C LEU A 9 -8.58 4.27 -0.54
N GLU A 10 -9.37 4.71 -1.48
CA GLU A 10 -9.71 3.87 -2.61
C GLU A 10 -8.49 3.51 -3.43
N ARG A 11 -7.60 4.45 -3.62
CA ARG A 11 -6.36 4.18 -4.33
C ARG A 11 -5.51 3.18 -3.60
N LEU A 12 -5.47 3.27 -2.28
CA LEU A 12 -4.70 2.33 -1.50
C LEU A 12 -5.28 0.92 -1.60
N VAL A 13 -6.58 0.82 -1.51
CA VAL A 13 -7.23 -0.48 -1.66
C VAL A 13 -6.94 -1.06 -3.04
N ASP A 14 -7.05 -0.25 -4.07
CA ASP A 14 -6.79 -0.69 -5.43
C ASP A 14 -5.36 -1.20 -5.58
N LYS A 15 -4.42 -0.51 -4.98
CA LYS A 15 -3.02 -0.93 -5.09
C LYS A 15 -2.81 -2.28 -4.43
N PHE A 16 -3.38 -2.48 -3.26
CA PHE A 16 -3.25 -3.77 -2.60
C PHE A 16 -3.96 -4.86 -3.38
N GLU A 17 -5.10 -4.53 -3.97
CA GLU A 17 -5.86 -5.51 -4.71
C GLU A 17 -5.14 -5.94 -5.98
N SER A 18 -4.26 -5.10 -6.49
CA SER A 18 -3.50 -5.43 -7.68
C SER A 18 -2.42 -6.47 -7.42
N LEU A 19 -2.14 -6.77 -6.17
CA LEU A 19 -1.12 -7.75 -5.84
C LEU A 19 -1.68 -9.15 -6.01
N PRO A 20 -0.84 -10.09 -6.48
CA PRO A 20 -1.32 -11.46 -6.68
C PRO A 20 -1.72 -12.06 -5.35
N GLY A 21 -2.85 -12.72 -5.37
CA GLY A 21 -3.34 -13.38 -4.16
C GLY A 21 -4.09 -12.50 -3.20
N VAL A 22 -4.22 -11.22 -3.50
CA VAL A 22 -4.94 -10.32 -2.63
C VAL A 22 -6.28 -9.98 -3.25
N GLY A 23 -7.36 -10.48 -2.64
CA GLY A 23 -8.69 -10.16 -3.11
C GLY A 23 -9.16 -8.83 -2.57
N HIS A 24 -10.34 -8.44 -2.98
CA HIS A 24 -10.87 -7.13 -2.61
C HIS A 24 -11.03 -6.98 -1.11
N LYS A 25 -11.56 -7.99 -0.45
CA LYS A 25 -11.76 -7.91 0.99
C LYS A 25 -10.44 -7.87 1.73
N SER A 26 -9.48 -8.65 1.30
CA SER A 26 -8.16 -8.63 1.91
C SER A 26 -7.50 -7.28 1.71
N ALA A 27 -7.65 -6.72 0.53
CA ALA A 27 -7.08 -5.42 0.24
C ALA A 27 -7.67 -4.34 1.16
N GLN A 28 -8.96 -4.41 1.39
CA GLN A 28 -9.59 -3.45 2.29
C GLN A 28 -9.07 -3.59 3.71
N ARG A 29 -8.92 -4.81 4.17
CA ARG A 29 -8.43 -5.04 5.52
C ARG A 29 -7.01 -4.55 5.68
N ILE A 30 -6.17 -4.78 4.68
CA ILE A 30 -4.80 -4.32 4.72
C ILE A 30 -4.76 -2.80 4.68
N ALA A 31 -5.57 -2.20 3.86
CA ALA A 31 -5.60 -0.74 3.77
C ALA A 31 -6.00 -0.11 5.10
N TYR A 32 -6.99 -0.67 5.74
CA TYR A 32 -7.37 -0.15 7.05
C TYR A 32 -6.29 -0.34 8.09
N ALA A 33 -5.59 -1.47 8.04
CA ALA A 33 -4.49 -1.69 8.96
C ALA A 33 -3.40 -0.64 8.76
N VAL A 34 -3.12 -0.31 7.52
CA VAL A 34 -2.12 0.71 7.22
C VAL A 34 -2.58 2.08 7.73
N LEU A 35 -3.85 2.37 7.59
CA LEU A 35 -4.35 3.66 8.07
C LEU A 35 -4.31 3.78 9.59
N ASN A 36 -4.37 2.65 10.27
CA ASN A 36 -4.28 2.68 11.73
C ASN A 36 -2.87 2.74 12.25
N MET A 37 -1.88 2.60 11.39
CA MET A 37 -0.50 2.75 11.80
C MET A 37 -0.18 4.18 12.11
N ASP A 38 0.82 4.40 12.94
CA ASP A 38 1.38 5.72 13.08
C ASP A 38 1.98 6.15 11.76
N LYS A 39 2.00 7.42 11.55
CA LYS A 39 2.55 7.94 10.31
C LYS A 39 3.99 7.49 10.10
N ALA A 40 4.77 7.47 11.17
CA ALA A 40 6.16 7.03 11.06
C ALA A 40 6.26 5.57 10.61
N ASP A 41 5.38 4.73 11.12
CA ASP A 41 5.37 3.34 10.72
C ASP A 41 4.94 3.19 9.27
N ALA A 42 3.96 3.95 8.87
CA ALA A 42 3.49 3.90 7.49
C ALA A 42 4.58 4.35 6.53
N GLU A 43 5.31 5.38 6.91
CA GLU A 43 6.42 5.87 6.08
C GLU A 43 7.53 4.84 6.00
N SER A 44 7.83 4.21 7.11
CA SER A 44 8.86 3.18 7.12
C SER A 44 8.46 2.01 6.24
N PHE A 45 7.20 1.64 6.29
CA PHE A 45 6.69 0.56 5.47
C PHE A 45 6.80 0.91 3.99
N ALA A 46 6.38 2.10 3.63
CA ALA A 46 6.45 2.53 2.24
C ALA A 46 7.89 2.61 1.76
N GLN A 47 8.78 3.11 2.60
CA GLN A 47 10.18 3.21 2.23
C GLN A 47 10.80 1.84 2.06
N ALA A 48 10.42 0.89 2.89
CA ALA A 48 10.93 -0.47 2.76
C ALA A 48 10.52 -1.08 1.42
N ILE A 49 9.32 -0.80 0.97
CA ILE A 49 8.87 -1.28 -0.32
C ILE A 49 9.73 -0.69 -1.43
N ILE A 50 9.95 0.60 -1.37
CA ILE A 50 10.73 1.29 -2.39
C ILE A 50 12.16 0.79 -2.39
N ASP A 51 12.75 0.67 -1.20
CA ASP A 51 14.13 0.23 -1.09
C ASP A 51 14.30 -1.19 -1.61
N ALA A 52 13.39 -2.06 -1.26
CA ALA A 52 13.46 -3.44 -1.70
C ALA A 52 13.37 -3.50 -3.22
N HIS A 53 12.50 -2.71 -3.78
CA HIS A 53 12.30 -2.69 -5.20
C HIS A 53 13.58 -2.24 -5.90
N GLU A 54 14.20 -1.21 -5.38
CA GLU A 54 15.40 -0.68 -6.00
C GLU A 54 16.58 -1.62 -5.85
N GLN A 55 16.75 -2.16 -4.66
CA GLN A 55 17.92 -3.00 -4.42
C GLN A 55 17.81 -4.35 -5.07
N ILE A 56 16.65 -4.94 -5.01
CA ILE A 56 16.47 -6.24 -5.60
C ILE A 56 16.44 -6.16 -7.12
N HIS A 57 15.91 -5.08 -7.61
CA HIS A 57 15.91 -4.85 -9.04
C HIS A 57 17.33 -4.83 -9.55
N TYR A 58 18.24 -4.17 -8.80
CA TYR A 58 19.58 -4.19 -9.15
C TYR A 58 20.13 -5.58 -9.13
N CYS A 59 19.87 -6.32 -8.09
CA CYS A 59 20.46 -7.61 -7.94
C CYS A 59 19.94 -8.62 -8.91
N SER A 60 18.74 -8.48 -9.34
CA SER A 60 18.20 -9.50 -10.16
C SER A 60 18.58 -9.35 -11.60
N VAL A 61 19.30 -8.40 -11.93
CA VAL A 61 19.74 -8.30 -13.29
C VAL A 61 20.96 -9.14 -13.58
#